data_bf57fc0fbed13f8e947810982167621c
#
_entry.id   bf57fc0fbed13f8e947810982167621c
#
_cell.length_a   1.000
_cell.length_b   1.000
_cell.length_c   1.000
_cell.angle_alpha   90.00
_cell.angle_beta   90.00
_cell.angle_gamma   90.00
#
_symmetry.space_group_name_H-M   'P 1'
#
loop_
_entity.id
_entity.type
_entity.pdbx_description
1 polymer ?
#
loop_
_entity_poly.entity_id
_entity_poly.type
_entity_poly.pdbx_seq_one_letter_code
_entity_poly.pdbx_strand_id
1 'polypeptide(L)'
;MTSHGDIRSTIVYNNGYVYFTTKGGYLYRVQMNADGTFGTACSYNLGGMATASPVVYKGRIYVGVCGNGEQFSSDGGHHFAVLTETASGISLAYNVSIPGYPQAAPLLSTAYENQDYNGDGQADGRVYLYFTYNAKPGGIYMLSD
;
A
#
# COMPACT_ATOMS: atom_id res chain seq x y z
N MET A 1 -6.39 -2.82 20.07
CA MET A 1 -7.23 -3.41 18.99
C MET A 1 -7.78 -2.28 18.14
N THR A 2 -7.84 -2.48 16.85
CA THR A 2 -8.28 -1.45 15.94
C THR A 2 -9.81 -1.31 16.05
N SER A 3 -10.30 -0.11 16.23
CA SER A 3 -11.74 0.21 16.09
C SER A 3 -12.15 0.33 14.61
N HIS A 4 -11.26 0.00 13.69
CA HIS A 4 -11.39 0.30 12.26
C HIS A 4 -11.65 -0.93 11.40
N GLY A 5 -12.49 -1.85 11.89
CA GLY A 5 -12.97 -3.01 11.13
C GLY A 5 -12.02 -4.21 11.11
N ASP A 6 -12.44 -5.25 10.39
CA ASP A 6 -11.75 -6.53 10.30
C ASP A 6 -10.39 -6.42 9.61
N ILE A 7 -9.43 -7.20 10.07
CA ILE A 7 -8.14 -7.38 9.40
C ILE A 7 -8.25 -8.58 8.47
N ARG A 8 -8.04 -8.36 7.17
CA ARG A 8 -8.06 -9.40 6.13
C ARG A 8 -6.80 -9.46 5.30
N SER A 9 -5.92 -8.46 5.44
CA SER A 9 -4.61 -8.47 4.80
C SER A 9 -3.65 -9.41 5.53
N THR A 10 -2.66 -9.90 4.81
CA THR A 10 -1.48 -10.51 5.42
C THR A 10 -0.67 -9.44 6.16
N ILE A 11 -0.06 -9.81 7.27
CA ILE A 11 0.88 -8.96 7.99
C ILE A 11 2.21 -8.97 7.23
N VAL A 12 2.75 -7.78 6.98
CA VAL A 12 4.05 -7.56 6.33
C VAL A 12 5.03 -7.01 7.35
N TYR A 13 6.22 -7.60 7.42
CA TYR A 13 7.31 -7.10 8.28
C TYR A 13 8.34 -6.35 7.44
N ASN A 14 8.76 -5.18 7.92
CA ASN A 14 9.87 -4.42 7.34
C ASN A 14 10.55 -3.57 8.41
N ASN A 15 11.87 -3.69 8.55
CA ASN A 15 12.72 -2.84 9.40
C ASN A 15 12.20 -2.62 10.84
N GLY A 16 11.79 -3.67 11.54
CA GLY A 16 11.32 -3.56 12.93
C GLY A 16 9.86 -3.12 13.07
N TYR A 17 9.10 -3.06 11.98
CA TYR A 17 7.68 -2.75 11.98
C TYR A 17 6.87 -3.83 11.28
N VAL A 18 5.64 -4.00 11.73
CA VAL A 18 4.62 -4.77 11.00
C VAL A 18 3.57 -3.83 10.43
N TYR A 19 3.08 -4.20 9.24
CA TYR A 19 2.12 -3.43 8.48
C TYR A 19 0.95 -4.32 8.10
N PHE A 20 -0.26 -3.78 8.19
CA PHE A 20 -1.48 -4.44 7.74
C PHE A 20 -2.55 -3.41 7.43
N THR A 21 -3.54 -3.82 6.65
CA THR A 21 -4.72 -3.01 6.34
C THR A 21 -5.96 -3.55 7.03
N THR A 22 -6.97 -2.72 7.16
CA THR A 22 -8.25 -3.09 7.72
C THR A 22 -9.38 -2.85 6.74
N LYS A 23 -10.46 -3.59 6.88
CA LYS A 23 -11.68 -3.42 6.09
C LYS A 23 -12.33 -2.06 6.32
N GLY A 24 -12.10 -1.43 7.47
CA GLY A 24 -12.51 -0.04 7.73
C GLY A 24 -11.64 1.03 7.07
N GLY A 25 -10.71 0.64 6.19
CA GLY A 25 -9.96 1.58 5.35
C GLY A 25 -8.74 2.19 6.01
N TYR A 26 -8.10 1.49 6.92
CA TYR A 26 -6.87 1.98 7.57
C TYR A 26 -5.67 1.10 7.25
N LEU A 27 -4.54 1.74 7.04
CA LEU A 27 -3.21 1.13 7.08
C LEU A 27 -2.63 1.35 8.47
N TYR A 28 -2.10 0.29 9.07
CA TYR A 28 -1.38 0.33 10.35
C TYR A 28 0.09 0.04 10.15
N ARG A 29 0.92 0.75 10.92
CA ARG A 29 2.32 0.44 11.18
C ARG A 29 2.50 0.28 12.68
N VAL A 30 2.97 -0.87 13.12
CA VAL A 30 3.16 -1.21 14.54
C VAL A 30 4.62 -1.59 14.75
N GLN A 31 5.29 -0.96 15.70
CA GLN A 31 6.65 -1.31 16.06
C GLN A 31 6.70 -2.69 16.68
N MET A 32 7.70 -3.48 16.29
CA MET A 32 8.07 -4.72 16.97
C MET A 32 9.29 -4.48 17.84
N ASN A 33 9.17 -4.80 19.12
CA ASN A 33 10.27 -4.77 20.07
C ASN A 33 11.19 -5.99 19.89
N ALA A 34 12.42 -5.91 20.39
CA ALA A 34 13.38 -7.00 20.29
C ALA A 34 12.96 -8.29 21.03
N ASP A 35 12.06 -8.17 22.00
CA ASP A 35 11.49 -9.30 22.73
C ASP A 35 10.25 -9.92 22.04
N GLY A 36 9.89 -9.43 20.85
CA GLY A 36 8.74 -9.88 20.09
C GLY A 36 7.39 -9.26 20.48
N THR A 37 7.36 -8.37 21.46
CA THR A 37 6.14 -7.63 21.82
C THR A 37 5.90 -6.46 20.87
N PHE A 38 4.67 -5.96 20.86
CA PHE A 38 4.32 -4.78 20.07
C PHE A 38 4.57 -3.49 20.84
N GLY A 39 5.18 -2.52 20.18
CA GLY A 39 5.41 -1.17 20.68
C GLY A 39 4.38 -0.17 20.14
N THR A 40 4.86 1.01 19.81
CA THR A 40 4.01 2.11 19.33
C THR A 40 3.36 1.78 17.99
N ALA A 41 2.08 2.12 17.86
CA ALA A 41 1.33 2.00 16.62
C ALA A 41 0.95 3.37 16.06
N CYS A 42 0.96 3.49 14.74
CA CYS A 42 0.33 4.59 14.02
C CYS A 42 -0.54 4.04 12.89
N SER A 43 -1.48 4.85 12.43
CA SER A 43 -2.37 4.47 11.33
C SER A 43 -2.60 5.63 10.37
N TYR A 44 -2.98 5.29 9.15
CA TYR A 44 -3.37 6.23 8.11
C TYR A 44 -4.72 5.83 7.52
N ASN A 45 -5.64 6.79 7.38
CA ASN A 45 -6.93 6.56 6.75
C ASN A 45 -6.77 6.59 5.23
N LEU A 46 -7.03 5.44 4.59
CA LEU A 46 -6.91 5.25 3.13
C LEU A 46 -8.12 5.79 2.35
N GLY A 47 -9.19 6.16 3.04
CA GLY A 47 -10.41 6.69 2.42
C GLY A 47 -11.35 5.63 1.84
N GLY A 48 -11.05 4.35 1.99
CA GLY A 48 -11.89 3.26 1.51
C GLY A 48 -11.43 1.90 2.03
N MET A 49 -12.28 0.89 1.88
CA MET A 49 -11.98 -0.47 2.33
C MET A 49 -10.67 -0.98 1.76
N ALA A 50 -9.82 -1.55 2.61
CA ALA A 50 -8.58 -2.19 2.19
C ALA A 50 -8.49 -3.61 2.76
N THR A 51 -8.36 -4.58 1.87
CA THR A 51 -8.12 -6.00 2.19
C THR A 51 -6.84 -6.52 1.57
N ALA A 52 -6.23 -5.73 0.68
CA ALA A 52 -4.94 -6.02 0.08
C ALA A 52 -3.83 -5.90 1.12
N SER A 53 -2.87 -6.82 1.08
CA SER A 53 -1.65 -6.69 1.87
C SER A 53 -0.80 -5.56 1.30
N PRO A 54 -0.24 -4.68 2.14
CA PRO A 54 0.65 -3.63 1.66
C PRO A 54 1.99 -4.22 1.20
N VAL A 55 2.68 -3.50 0.33
CA VAL A 55 4.09 -3.74 0.01
C VAL A 55 4.88 -2.55 0.55
N VAL A 56 5.98 -2.82 1.25
CA VAL A 56 6.83 -1.79 1.86
C VAL A 56 8.24 -1.90 1.28
N TYR A 57 8.75 -0.80 0.76
CA TYR A 57 10.08 -0.75 0.16
C TYR A 57 10.70 0.63 0.29
N LYS A 58 11.90 0.72 0.85
CA LYS A 58 12.71 1.96 1.00
C LYS A 58 11.88 3.17 1.48
N GLY A 59 11.05 2.97 2.52
CA GLY A 59 10.22 4.03 3.10
C GLY A 59 8.95 4.36 2.31
N ARG A 60 8.67 3.64 1.22
CA ARG A 60 7.39 3.70 0.49
C ARG A 60 6.48 2.55 0.91
N ILE A 61 5.18 2.82 0.95
CA ILE A 61 4.16 1.82 1.22
C ILE A 61 3.12 1.88 0.09
N TYR A 62 2.83 0.73 -0.49
CA TYR A 62 1.96 0.58 -1.66
C TYR A 62 0.77 -0.29 -1.31
N VAL A 63 -0.45 0.21 -1.53
CA VAL A 63 -1.66 -0.52 -1.16
C VAL A 63 -2.85 -0.20 -2.05
N GLY A 64 -3.61 -1.23 -2.40
CA GLY A 64 -4.88 -1.09 -3.12
C GLY A 64 -6.05 -0.75 -2.20
N VAL A 65 -6.93 0.13 -2.65
CA VAL A 65 -8.09 0.62 -1.90
C VAL A 65 -9.37 0.51 -2.72
N CYS A 66 -10.40 -0.07 -2.12
CA CYS A 66 -11.70 -0.27 -2.73
C CYS A 66 -12.64 0.91 -2.47
N GLY A 67 -12.73 1.83 -3.39
CA GLY A 67 -13.76 2.86 -3.40
C GLY A 67 -13.84 3.69 -2.12
N ASN A 68 -14.98 4.31 -1.93
CA ASN A 68 -15.29 5.09 -0.74
C ASN A 68 -16.13 4.25 0.23
N GLY A 69 -15.72 4.20 1.50
CA GLY A 69 -16.47 3.52 2.56
C GLY A 69 -15.97 2.12 2.90
N GLU A 70 -16.72 1.47 3.78
CA GLU A 70 -16.33 0.20 4.44
C GLU A 70 -16.85 -1.05 3.74
N GLN A 71 -17.60 -0.88 2.65
CA GLN A 71 -18.24 -1.98 1.96
C GLN A 71 -17.72 -2.13 0.54
N PHE A 72 -17.86 -3.34 0.03
CA PHE A 72 -17.60 -3.65 -1.36
C PHE A 72 -18.51 -2.77 -2.22
N SER A 73 -17.91 -1.82 -2.95
CA SER A 73 -18.64 -0.99 -3.91
C SER A 73 -18.08 -1.24 -5.30
N SER A 74 -18.96 -1.45 -6.26
CA SER A 74 -18.61 -1.45 -7.68
C SER A 74 -18.60 -0.03 -8.27
N ASP A 75 -18.95 0.98 -7.48
CA ASP A 75 -19.42 2.26 -7.97
C ASP A 75 -18.34 3.35 -8.03
N GLY A 76 -17.08 2.99 -8.07
CA GLY A 76 -16.00 3.93 -8.26
C GLY A 76 -15.24 4.29 -6.99
N GLY A 77 -14.35 5.29 -7.11
CA GLY A 77 -13.46 5.70 -6.03
C GLY A 77 -12.30 4.74 -5.75
N HIS A 78 -12.17 3.67 -6.54
CA HIS A 78 -11.07 2.74 -6.43
C HIS A 78 -9.75 3.42 -6.75
N HIS A 79 -8.77 3.19 -5.93
CA HIS A 79 -7.46 3.79 -6.12
C HIS A 79 -6.34 2.91 -5.59
N PHE A 80 -5.16 3.22 -6.03
CA PHE A 80 -3.92 2.66 -5.49
C PHE A 80 -3.20 3.77 -4.74
N ALA A 81 -2.99 3.57 -3.44
CA ALA A 81 -2.35 4.55 -2.58
C ALA A 81 -0.84 4.29 -2.51
N VAL A 82 -0.06 5.34 -2.73
CA VAL A 82 1.38 5.37 -2.48
C VAL A 82 1.62 6.30 -1.29
N LEU A 83 2.18 5.74 -0.22
CA LEU A 83 2.42 6.44 1.02
C LEU A 83 3.93 6.47 1.31
N THR A 84 4.31 7.40 2.16
CA THR A 84 5.69 7.56 2.64
C THR A 84 5.73 7.38 4.15
N GLU A 85 6.71 6.61 4.61
CA GLU A 85 7.05 6.58 6.03
C GLU A 85 7.74 7.87 6.43
N THR A 86 7.34 8.40 7.56
CA THR A 86 7.98 9.56 8.20
C THR A 86 8.40 9.21 9.63
N ALA A 87 9.23 10.03 10.24
CA ALA A 87 9.62 9.85 11.64
C ALA A 87 8.40 9.85 12.57
N SER A 88 7.38 10.64 12.24
CA SER A 88 6.15 10.78 13.02
C SER A 88 5.03 9.81 12.63
N GLY A 89 5.20 9.02 11.56
CA GLY A 89 4.15 8.07 11.13
C GLY A 89 4.13 7.80 9.64
N ILE A 90 2.94 7.90 9.04
CA ILE A 90 2.68 7.62 7.64
C ILE A 90 2.00 8.84 7.02
N SER A 91 2.42 9.23 5.83
CA SER A 91 1.79 10.29 5.05
C SER A 91 1.48 9.82 3.63
N LEU A 92 0.48 10.41 2.99
CA LEU A 92 0.17 10.18 1.59
C LEU A 92 1.23 10.86 0.72
N ALA A 93 1.81 10.11 -0.21
CA ALA A 93 2.57 10.68 -1.31
C ALA A 93 1.62 11.06 -2.45
N TYR A 94 0.87 10.09 -2.96
CA TYR A 94 -0.16 10.32 -3.98
C TYR A 94 -1.11 9.11 -4.09
N ASN A 95 -2.24 9.32 -4.76
CA ASN A 95 -3.17 8.28 -5.17
C ASN A 95 -3.21 8.18 -6.69
N VAL A 96 -3.38 6.96 -7.19
CA VAL A 96 -3.67 6.67 -8.60
C VAL A 96 -5.08 6.13 -8.70
N SER A 97 -5.95 6.82 -9.43
CA SER A 97 -7.30 6.30 -9.73
C SER A 97 -7.22 5.11 -10.65
N ILE A 98 -7.95 4.04 -10.33
CA ILE A 98 -7.96 2.80 -11.10
C ILE A 98 -9.40 2.36 -11.39
N PRO A 99 -9.63 1.62 -12.50
CA PRO A 99 -10.99 1.30 -12.95
C PRO A 99 -11.77 0.35 -12.05
N GLY A 100 -11.09 -0.37 -11.16
CA GLY A 100 -11.73 -1.38 -10.33
C GLY A 100 -10.96 -1.66 -9.04
N TYR A 101 -11.48 -2.54 -8.22
CA TYR A 101 -10.92 -2.84 -6.91
C TYR A 101 -9.61 -3.66 -6.97
N PRO A 102 -8.47 -3.11 -6.50
CA PRO A 102 -7.21 -3.84 -6.41
C PRO A 102 -7.15 -4.64 -5.10
N GLN A 103 -7.71 -5.83 -5.11
CA GLN A 103 -7.87 -6.68 -3.92
C GLN A 103 -6.61 -7.46 -3.55
N ALA A 104 -5.79 -7.80 -4.54
CA ALA A 104 -4.56 -8.56 -4.33
C ALA A 104 -3.41 -7.65 -3.91
N ALA A 105 -2.44 -8.22 -3.19
CA ALA A 105 -1.18 -7.52 -2.93
C ALA A 105 -0.47 -7.21 -4.25
N PRO A 106 0.14 -6.04 -4.41
CA PRO A 106 0.93 -5.72 -5.59
C PRO A 106 2.24 -6.52 -5.60
N LEU A 107 2.74 -6.81 -6.80
CA LEU A 107 4.11 -7.25 -7.01
C LEU A 107 5.00 -6.02 -7.21
N LEU A 108 6.06 -5.89 -6.42
CA LEU A 108 7.09 -4.88 -6.62
C LEU A 108 8.29 -5.48 -7.36
N SER A 109 8.73 -4.80 -8.42
CA SER A 109 9.95 -5.13 -9.17
C SER A 109 10.99 -4.03 -9.00
N THR A 110 12.17 -4.42 -8.59
CA THR A 110 13.37 -3.57 -8.47
C THR A 110 14.36 -3.80 -9.63
N ALA A 111 13.94 -4.55 -10.65
CA ALA A 111 14.83 -4.96 -11.75
C ALA A 111 15.47 -3.78 -12.50
N TYR A 112 14.85 -2.62 -12.44
CA TYR A 112 15.26 -1.42 -13.16
C TYR A 112 15.67 -0.25 -12.26
N GLU A 113 15.74 -0.46 -10.94
CA GLU A 113 16.02 0.65 -10.01
C GLU A 113 17.42 1.27 -10.18
N ASN A 114 18.36 0.52 -10.76
CA ASN A 114 19.73 0.97 -11.01
C ASN A 114 19.93 1.56 -12.42
N GLN A 115 18.86 1.78 -13.17
CA GLN A 115 18.92 2.40 -14.49
C GLN A 115 18.88 3.92 -14.39
N ASP A 116 19.62 4.56 -15.26
CA ASP A 116 19.59 6.00 -15.50
C ASP A 116 18.68 6.25 -16.71
N TYR A 117 17.48 6.74 -16.47
CA TYR A 117 16.49 7.04 -17.52
C TYR A 117 16.55 8.49 -18.00
N ASN A 118 17.11 9.38 -17.19
CA ASN A 118 17.17 10.80 -17.46
C ASN A 118 18.53 11.24 -18.08
N GLY A 119 19.56 10.38 -18.05
CA GLY A 119 20.87 10.61 -18.65
C GLY A 119 21.80 11.48 -17.82
N ASP A 120 21.56 11.60 -16.51
CA ASP A 120 22.41 12.40 -15.61
C ASP A 120 23.60 11.63 -15.02
N GLY A 121 23.73 10.35 -15.35
CA GLY A 121 24.79 9.45 -14.88
C GLY A 121 24.52 8.82 -13.52
N GLN A 122 23.31 8.97 -12.96
CA GLN A 122 22.91 8.35 -11.71
C GLN A 122 21.68 7.45 -11.90
N ALA A 123 21.53 6.47 -11.02
CA ALA A 123 20.35 5.63 -11.01
C ALA A 123 19.14 6.40 -10.50
N ASP A 124 18.02 6.35 -11.23
CA ASP A 124 16.78 7.03 -10.85
C ASP A 124 16.07 6.37 -9.67
N GLY A 125 16.44 5.16 -9.29
CA GLY A 125 15.80 4.41 -8.19
C GLY A 125 14.39 3.93 -8.53
N ARG A 126 14.00 3.96 -9.80
CA ARG A 126 12.65 3.65 -10.26
C ARG A 126 12.25 2.20 -9.99
N VAL A 127 11.10 2.01 -9.35
CA VAL A 127 10.51 0.70 -9.13
C VAL A 127 9.20 0.56 -9.90
N TYR A 128 8.82 -0.67 -10.20
CA TYR A 128 7.57 -0.97 -10.87
C TYR A 128 6.67 -1.83 -9.99
N LEU A 129 5.41 -1.46 -9.94
CA LEU A 129 4.38 -2.20 -9.23
C LEU A 129 3.37 -2.74 -10.24
N TYR A 130 3.06 -4.01 -10.10
CA TYR A 130 2.07 -4.70 -10.93
C TYR A 130 0.96 -5.20 -10.01
N PHE A 131 -0.27 -4.87 -10.32
CA PHE A 131 -1.41 -5.33 -9.56
C PHE A 131 -2.63 -5.55 -10.46
N THR A 132 -3.50 -6.44 -10.02
CA THR A 132 -4.77 -6.71 -10.68
C THR A 132 -5.88 -5.87 -10.07
N TYR A 133 -6.91 -5.59 -10.86
CA TYR A 133 -8.13 -4.96 -10.36
C TYR A 133 -9.37 -5.71 -10.83
N ASN A 134 -10.38 -5.74 -9.98
CA ASN A 134 -11.67 -6.35 -10.26
C ASN A 134 -12.61 -5.31 -10.84
N ALA A 135 -12.99 -5.51 -12.08
CA ALA A 135 -13.97 -4.72 -12.84
C ALA A 135 -14.61 -5.61 -13.91
N LYS A 136 -15.44 -5.04 -14.74
CA LYS A 136 -16.00 -5.73 -15.94
C LYS A 136 -15.68 -4.91 -17.19
N PRO A 137 -14.63 -5.26 -17.95
CA PRO A 137 -13.63 -6.31 -17.68
C PRO A 137 -12.65 -5.94 -16.57
N GLY A 138 -12.12 -6.95 -15.89
CA GLY A 138 -10.98 -6.79 -14.98
C GLY A 138 -9.67 -6.65 -15.76
N GLY A 139 -8.58 -6.33 -15.08
CA GLY A 139 -7.30 -6.13 -15.76
C GLY A 139 -6.08 -6.11 -14.83
N ILE A 140 -4.95 -5.84 -15.45
CA ILE A 140 -3.66 -5.63 -14.80
C ILE A 140 -3.26 -4.18 -14.98
N TYR A 141 -2.74 -3.59 -13.93
CA TYR A 141 -2.19 -2.23 -13.93
C TYR A 141 -0.70 -2.27 -13.64
N MET A 142 0.05 -1.38 -14.27
CA MET A 142 1.46 -1.13 -14.00
C MET A 142 1.63 0.32 -13.54
N LEU A 143 2.28 0.50 -12.41
CA LEU A 143 2.67 1.80 -11.87
C LEU A 143 4.18 1.85 -11.77
N SER A 144 4.79 2.96 -12.15
CA SER A 144 6.20 3.28 -11.84
C SER A 144 6.27 4.39 -10.79
N ASP A 145 7.13 4.21 -9.77
CA ASP A 145 7.40 5.18 -8.69
C ASP A 145 8.89 5.46 -8.58
#